data_ad95b5961857e7ba415e8abac36f971f
#
_entry.id   ad95b5961857e7ba415e8abac36f971f
#
_cell.length_a   1.000
_cell.length_b   1.000
_cell.length_c   1.000
_cell.angle_alpha   90.00
_cell.angle_beta   90.00
_cell.angle_gamma   90.00
#
_symmetry.space_group_name_H-M   'P 1'
#
loop_
_entity.id
_entity.type
_entity.pdbx_description
1 polymer ?
#
loop_
_entity_poly.entity_id
_entity_poly.type
_entity_poly.pdbx_seq_one_letter_code
_entity_poly.pdbx_strand_id
1 'polypeptide(L)'
;MRKNHVVPSVKIRAMLVLGIESSCDETGIALYDSEAGLLSHALHSQVAMHAEYGGVVPELASRDHIRRVVPLLRETLAQGKRSLDEVDAVAYTRGPGLAGALLVGCAFAEALALAIAKPTIPVHHLEGHLLSPLLSATPPTFPFVALLVSGGHTQLMRVTGVGEYELLGETLDDAAGEAFDKSGKLLGLPYPGGALLSKLAEAGTPGVYELPRPMLHSGDLSFSFSGLKTAVLTLVREHADDMTDTFKADAARAFQEAIVEVLVKKSLKAMKQTGLKQLVVAGGVGANKQLRATLDDEARRKRFSVYYPELEFCTDNGAMIALAGCLRLQVGAPAKAAGSFAIQPRWPLSELLR
;
A
#
# COMPACT_ATOMS: atom_id res chain seq x y z
N MET A 1 -23.18 39.32 -30.76
CA MET A 1 -23.26 37.86 -30.91
C MET A 1 -21.89 37.23 -30.67
N ARG A 2 -21.62 36.71 -29.46
CA ARG A 2 -20.36 35.99 -29.15
C ARG A 2 -20.57 34.52 -29.55
N LYS A 3 -19.81 34.06 -30.54
CA LYS A 3 -19.78 32.63 -30.92
C LYS A 3 -19.09 31.85 -29.81
N ASN A 4 -19.83 31.01 -29.09
CA ASN A 4 -19.27 29.98 -28.19
C ASN A 4 -18.53 28.98 -29.07
N HIS A 5 -17.20 29.01 -29.04
CA HIS A 5 -16.40 27.91 -29.56
C HIS A 5 -16.49 26.76 -28.55
N VAL A 6 -17.33 25.79 -28.86
CA VAL A 6 -17.28 24.48 -28.22
C VAL A 6 -16.01 23.83 -28.70
N VAL A 7 -15.03 23.73 -27.80
CA VAL A 7 -13.82 22.91 -28.02
C VAL A 7 -14.31 21.46 -28.13
N PRO A 8 -14.05 20.74 -29.22
CA PRO A 8 -14.45 19.35 -29.33
C PRO A 8 -13.74 18.56 -28.25
N SER A 9 -14.49 17.84 -27.40
CA SER A 9 -13.94 16.86 -26.49
C SER A 9 -13.21 15.81 -27.32
N VAL A 10 -11.90 15.81 -27.28
CA VAL A 10 -11.11 14.69 -27.82
C VAL A 10 -11.55 13.47 -27.04
N LYS A 11 -12.33 12.57 -27.67
CA LYS A 11 -12.59 11.25 -27.10
C LYS A 11 -11.24 10.55 -26.98
N ILE A 12 -10.69 10.51 -25.79
CA ILE A 12 -9.53 9.68 -25.50
C ILE A 12 -10.01 8.24 -25.76
N ARG A 13 -9.38 7.56 -26.71
CA ARG A 13 -9.64 6.14 -26.99
C ARG A 13 -9.46 5.37 -25.69
N ALA A 14 -10.37 4.42 -25.38
CA ALA A 14 -10.18 3.47 -24.27
C ALA A 14 -8.76 2.86 -24.34
N MET A 15 -8.08 2.88 -23.22
CA MET A 15 -6.70 2.38 -23.09
C MET A 15 -6.69 1.16 -22.17
N LEU A 16 -6.05 0.07 -22.63
CA LEU A 16 -5.82 -1.13 -21.84
C LEU A 16 -4.38 -1.13 -21.30
N VAL A 17 -4.23 -1.06 -20.00
CA VAL A 17 -2.93 -1.04 -19.33
C VAL A 17 -2.69 -2.35 -18.60
N LEU A 18 -1.55 -2.98 -18.87
CA LEU A 18 -1.04 -4.13 -18.13
C LEU A 18 -0.17 -3.62 -16.97
N GLY A 19 -0.51 -3.95 -15.73
CA GLY A 19 0.26 -3.60 -14.52
C GLY A 19 1.05 -4.78 -13.99
N ILE A 20 2.30 -4.53 -13.58
CA ILE A 20 3.22 -5.53 -13.02
C ILE A 20 3.79 -5.01 -11.70
N GLU A 21 3.51 -5.74 -10.62
CA GLU A 21 4.04 -5.51 -9.28
C GLU A 21 5.00 -6.63 -8.89
N SER A 22 6.17 -6.27 -8.37
CA SER A 22 7.18 -7.22 -7.86
C SER A 22 8.13 -6.59 -6.85
N SER A 23 7.72 -5.55 -6.13
CA SER A 23 8.66 -4.76 -5.31
C SER A 23 9.17 -5.46 -4.04
N CYS A 24 8.45 -6.48 -3.54
CA CYS A 24 8.81 -7.18 -2.29
C CYS A 24 8.64 -8.69 -2.42
N ASP A 25 7.58 -9.25 -1.86
CA ASP A 25 7.31 -10.68 -1.78
C ASP A 25 5.96 -11.10 -2.43
N GLU A 26 5.29 -10.16 -3.10
CA GLU A 26 4.15 -10.43 -3.96
C GLU A 26 4.51 -10.24 -5.43
N THR A 27 4.10 -11.20 -6.29
CA THR A 27 4.07 -11.02 -7.74
C THR A 27 2.65 -10.77 -8.18
N GLY A 28 2.35 -9.57 -8.65
CA GLY A 28 0.99 -9.20 -9.07
C GLY A 28 0.96 -8.77 -10.53
N ILE A 29 -0.05 -9.24 -11.29
CA ILE A 29 -0.31 -8.79 -12.66
C ILE A 29 -1.80 -8.45 -12.78
N ALA A 30 -2.13 -7.38 -13.52
CA ALA A 30 -3.50 -6.97 -13.74
C ALA A 30 -3.69 -6.31 -15.10
N LEU A 31 -4.93 -6.35 -15.60
CA LEU A 31 -5.40 -5.59 -16.75
C LEU A 31 -6.42 -4.56 -16.28
N TYR A 32 -6.15 -3.30 -16.60
CA TYR A 32 -7.03 -2.17 -16.30
C TYR A 32 -7.40 -1.43 -17.59
N ASP A 33 -8.70 -1.30 -17.83
CA ASP A 33 -9.23 -0.54 -18.95
C ASP A 33 -9.71 0.84 -18.47
N SER A 34 -9.35 1.89 -19.17
CA SER A 34 -9.63 3.28 -18.76
C SER A 34 -11.13 3.64 -18.70
N GLU A 35 -12.00 2.85 -19.34
CA GLU A 35 -13.46 3.03 -19.34
C GLU A 35 -14.15 1.96 -18.50
N ALA A 36 -13.76 0.69 -18.67
CA ALA A 36 -14.39 -0.45 -18.00
C ALA A 36 -13.83 -0.74 -16.59
N GLY A 37 -12.70 -0.14 -16.22
CA GLY A 37 -12.05 -0.38 -14.94
C GLY A 37 -11.18 -1.64 -14.92
N LEU A 38 -11.04 -2.27 -13.75
CA LEU A 38 -10.27 -3.49 -13.56
C LEU A 38 -10.95 -4.68 -14.27
N LEU A 39 -10.27 -5.26 -15.24
CA LEU A 39 -10.79 -6.42 -16.00
C LEU A 39 -10.41 -7.75 -15.36
N SER A 40 -9.19 -7.86 -14.88
CA SER A 40 -8.66 -9.06 -14.25
C SER A 40 -7.39 -8.77 -13.48
N HIS A 41 -7.09 -9.59 -12.47
CA HIS A 41 -5.82 -9.58 -11.78
C HIS A 41 -5.48 -10.98 -11.27
N ALA A 42 -4.19 -11.27 -11.19
CA ALA A 42 -3.65 -12.48 -10.57
C ALA A 42 -2.51 -12.10 -9.64
N LEU A 43 -2.43 -12.79 -8.51
CA LEU A 43 -1.49 -12.52 -7.42
C LEU A 43 -0.89 -13.83 -6.91
N HIS A 44 0.43 -13.84 -6.73
CA HIS A 44 1.12 -14.88 -5.98
C HIS A 44 1.88 -14.26 -4.82
N SER A 45 1.58 -14.69 -3.59
CA SER A 45 2.30 -14.27 -2.39
C SER A 45 3.32 -15.32 -1.96
N GLN A 46 4.50 -14.86 -1.61
CA GLN A 46 5.63 -15.68 -1.13
C GLN A 46 5.66 -15.78 0.39
N VAL A 47 4.66 -15.27 1.10
CA VAL A 47 4.58 -15.26 2.57
C VAL A 47 4.86 -16.62 3.18
N ALA A 48 4.29 -17.71 2.62
CA ALA A 48 4.49 -19.06 3.13
C ALA A 48 5.98 -19.49 3.07
N MET A 49 6.67 -19.15 1.98
CA MET A 49 8.10 -19.43 1.83
C MET A 49 8.94 -18.62 2.82
N HIS A 50 8.64 -17.35 2.97
CA HIS A 50 9.40 -16.45 3.85
C HIS A 50 9.12 -16.68 5.34
N ALA A 51 7.98 -17.27 5.68
CA ALA A 51 7.65 -17.65 7.07
C ALA A 51 8.67 -18.61 7.68
N GLU A 52 9.24 -19.52 6.88
CA GLU A 52 10.28 -20.46 7.33
C GLU A 52 11.57 -19.75 7.79
N TYR A 53 11.83 -18.54 7.28
CA TYR A 53 12.99 -17.72 7.60
C TYR A 53 12.69 -16.62 8.62
N GLY A 54 11.41 -16.48 9.02
CA GLY A 54 10.98 -15.44 9.96
C GLY A 54 11.03 -14.01 9.40
N GLY A 55 11.00 -13.86 8.07
CA GLY A 55 11.01 -12.58 7.34
C GLY A 55 11.42 -12.75 5.89
N VAL A 56 11.24 -11.69 5.08
CA VAL A 56 11.57 -11.71 3.65
C VAL A 56 13.06 -11.91 3.42
N VAL A 57 13.41 -12.90 2.57
CA VAL A 57 14.77 -13.14 2.08
C VAL A 57 14.86 -12.63 0.65
N PRO A 58 15.54 -11.49 0.38
CA PRO A 58 15.50 -10.81 -0.92
C PRO A 58 15.94 -11.66 -2.10
N GLU A 59 16.92 -12.52 -1.92
CA GLU A 59 17.41 -13.42 -2.96
C GLU A 59 16.36 -14.48 -3.35
N LEU A 60 15.66 -15.03 -2.38
CA LEU A 60 14.58 -16.00 -2.64
C LEU A 60 13.39 -15.30 -3.32
N ALA A 61 13.04 -14.10 -2.88
CA ALA A 61 11.98 -13.31 -3.48
C ALA A 61 12.25 -13.08 -4.97
N SER A 62 13.44 -12.62 -5.32
CA SER A 62 13.84 -12.38 -6.71
C SER A 62 13.72 -13.63 -7.58
N ARG A 63 14.17 -14.79 -7.08
CA ARG A 63 14.09 -16.07 -7.81
C ARG A 63 12.66 -16.54 -8.02
N ASP A 64 11.79 -16.33 -7.05
CA ASP A 64 10.39 -16.75 -7.19
C ASP A 64 9.63 -15.84 -8.15
N HIS A 65 9.86 -14.52 -8.15
CA HIS A 65 9.28 -13.62 -9.15
C HIS A 65 9.54 -14.09 -10.60
N ILE A 66 10.75 -14.55 -10.90
CA ILE A 66 11.10 -15.08 -12.24
C ILE A 66 10.20 -16.26 -12.61
N ARG A 67 9.87 -17.11 -11.62
CA ARG A 67 9.03 -18.31 -11.86
C ARG A 67 7.55 -17.95 -12.02
N ARG A 68 7.08 -16.87 -11.38
CA ARG A 68 5.67 -16.52 -11.28
C ARG A 68 5.18 -15.57 -12.35
N VAL A 69 6.01 -14.66 -12.82
CA VAL A 69 5.59 -13.56 -13.69
C VAL A 69 4.91 -14.04 -14.99
N VAL A 70 5.46 -15.04 -15.68
CA VAL A 70 4.87 -15.55 -16.93
C VAL A 70 3.59 -16.34 -16.71
N PRO A 71 3.49 -17.29 -15.76
CA PRO A 71 2.22 -17.93 -15.42
C PRO A 71 1.11 -16.94 -15.06
N LEU A 72 1.39 -15.96 -14.20
CA LEU A 72 0.41 -14.94 -13.80
C LEU A 72 -0.02 -14.05 -14.96
N LEU A 73 0.90 -13.68 -15.88
CA LEU A 73 0.52 -12.96 -17.09
C LEU A 73 -0.50 -13.74 -17.93
N ARG A 74 -0.24 -15.03 -18.16
CA ARG A 74 -1.15 -15.89 -18.94
C ARG A 74 -2.51 -16.02 -18.26
N GLU A 75 -2.51 -16.19 -16.95
CA GLU A 75 -3.72 -16.27 -16.14
C GLU A 75 -4.53 -14.97 -16.25
N THR A 76 -3.90 -13.81 -16.05
CA THR A 76 -4.53 -12.49 -16.12
C THR A 76 -5.14 -12.23 -17.50
N LEU A 77 -4.42 -12.54 -18.58
CA LEU A 77 -4.94 -12.39 -19.96
C LEU A 77 -6.15 -13.31 -20.20
N ALA A 78 -6.07 -14.58 -19.76
CA ALA A 78 -7.16 -15.54 -19.92
C ALA A 78 -8.42 -15.12 -19.13
N GLN A 79 -8.28 -14.68 -17.88
CA GLN A 79 -9.38 -14.19 -17.04
C GLN A 79 -10.02 -12.94 -17.64
N GLY A 80 -9.21 -11.99 -18.10
CA GLY A 80 -9.65 -10.75 -18.75
C GLY A 80 -10.18 -10.94 -20.17
N LYS A 81 -10.03 -12.14 -20.75
CA LYS A 81 -10.38 -12.47 -22.14
C LYS A 81 -9.76 -11.45 -23.12
N ARG A 82 -8.48 -11.17 -22.92
CA ARG A 82 -7.68 -10.23 -23.72
C ARG A 82 -6.44 -10.91 -24.25
N SER A 83 -5.92 -10.38 -25.37
CA SER A 83 -4.61 -10.75 -25.91
C SER A 83 -3.58 -9.64 -25.67
N LEU A 84 -2.30 -9.98 -25.83
CA LEU A 84 -1.21 -8.99 -25.71
C LEU A 84 -1.29 -7.87 -26.76
N ASP A 85 -1.84 -8.15 -27.92
CA ASP A 85 -1.99 -7.17 -29.01
C ASP A 85 -2.95 -6.03 -28.65
N GLU A 86 -3.90 -6.29 -27.74
CA GLU A 86 -4.88 -5.30 -27.28
C GLU A 86 -4.29 -4.37 -26.20
N VAL A 87 -3.17 -4.73 -25.56
CA VAL A 87 -2.51 -3.90 -24.54
C VAL A 87 -1.95 -2.64 -25.18
N ASP A 88 -2.26 -1.48 -24.63
CA ASP A 88 -1.79 -0.18 -25.13
C ASP A 88 -0.50 0.28 -24.42
N ALA A 89 -0.28 -0.12 -23.16
CA ALA A 89 0.90 0.22 -22.39
C ALA A 89 1.17 -0.80 -21.27
N VAL A 90 2.44 -0.90 -20.84
CA VAL A 90 2.86 -1.75 -19.73
C VAL A 90 3.32 -0.86 -18.57
N ALA A 91 2.59 -0.87 -17.46
CA ALA A 91 2.96 -0.22 -16.21
C ALA A 91 3.69 -1.20 -15.30
N TYR A 92 4.74 -0.76 -14.63
CA TYR A 92 5.49 -1.61 -13.71
C TYR A 92 6.04 -0.83 -12.53
N THR A 93 6.20 -1.48 -11.39
CA THR A 93 6.80 -0.88 -10.21
C THR A 93 8.30 -0.72 -10.41
N ARG A 94 8.74 0.55 -10.48
CA ARG A 94 10.16 0.92 -10.59
C ARG A 94 10.84 0.99 -9.23
N GLY A 95 10.08 1.22 -8.17
CA GLY A 95 10.50 1.41 -6.79
C GLY A 95 9.50 2.22 -5.98
N PRO A 96 9.76 2.39 -4.65
CA PRO A 96 10.80 1.71 -3.88
C PRO A 96 10.52 0.20 -3.73
N GLY A 97 11.54 -0.55 -3.23
CA GLY A 97 11.42 -1.99 -3.00
C GLY A 97 12.76 -2.72 -2.95
N LEU A 98 12.71 -4.03 -2.90
CA LEU A 98 13.89 -4.89 -2.91
C LEU A 98 14.55 -4.87 -4.29
N ALA A 99 15.83 -4.52 -4.36
CA ALA A 99 16.54 -4.30 -5.63
C ALA A 99 16.42 -5.48 -6.61
N GLY A 100 16.63 -6.71 -6.14
CA GLY A 100 16.53 -7.91 -6.98
C GLY A 100 15.10 -8.20 -7.47
N ALA A 101 14.10 -8.00 -6.61
CA ALA A 101 12.69 -8.16 -6.93
C ALA A 101 12.23 -7.11 -7.99
N LEU A 102 12.55 -5.84 -7.77
CA LEU A 102 12.31 -4.77 -8.74
C LEU A 102 12.98 -5.05 -10.09
N LEU A 103 14.22 -5.53 -10.07
CA LEU A 103 14.96 -5.82 -11.29
C LEU A 103 14.24 -6.85 -12.15
N VAL A 104 13.67 -7.89 -11.55
CA VAL A 104 12.90 -8.93 -12.26
C VAL A 104 11.66 -8.35 -12.93
N GLY A 105 10.82 -7.62 -12.18
CA GLY A 105 9.60 -7.03 -12.75
C GLY A 105 9.87 -5.99 -13.81
N CYS A 106 10.84 -5.09 -13.56
CA CYS A 106 11.24 -4.07 -14.55
C CYS A 106 11.79 -4.70 -15.83
N ALA A 107 12.71 -5.67 -15.72
CA ALA A 107 13.31 -6.34 -16.89
C ALA A 107 12.24 -7.09 -17.70
N PHE A 108 11.33 -7.78 -17.02
CA PHE A 108 10.23 -8.48 -17.67
C PHE A 108 9.28 -7.50 -18.39
N ALA A 109 8.86 -6.42 -17.71
CA ALA A 109 7.96 -5.41 -18.26
C ALA A 109 8.55 -4.74 -19.51
N GLU A 110 9.82 -4.33 -19.44
CA GLU A 110 10.52 -3.69 -20.57
C GLU A 110 10.73 -4.64 -21.74
N ALA A 111 11.11 -5.90 -21.48
CA ALA A 111 11.26 -6.91 -22.52
C ALA A 111 9.92 -7.25 -23.20
N LEU A 112 8.85 -7.39 -22.41
CA LEU A 112 7.50 -7.63 -22.92
C LEU A 112 7.03 -6.46 -23.79
N ALA A 113 7.13 -5.23 -23.27
CA ALA A 113 6.70 -4.02 -23.96
C ALA A 113 7.46 -3.84 -25.28
N LEU A 114 8.78 -4.12 -25.30
CA LEU A 114 9.60 -4.11 -26.51
C LEU A 114 9.09 -5.14 -27.53
N ALA A 115 8.82 -6.37 -27.09
CA ALA A 115 8.35 -7.45 -27.96
C ALA A 115 7.00 -7.16 -28.62
N ILE A 116 6.08 -6.47 -27.91
CA ILE A 116 4.77 -6.09 -28.43
C ILE A 116 4.71 -4.66 -29.00
N ALA A 117 5.86 -3.98 -29.10
CA ALA A 117 6.01 -2.61 -29.60
C ALA A 117 5.09 -1.60 -28.88
N LYS A 118 5.00 -1.68 -27.54
CA LYS A 118 4.20 -0.79 -26.70
C LYS A 118 5.08 0.04 -25.76
N PRO A 119 4.60 1.23 -25.32
CA PRO A 119 5.30 2.04 -24.35
C PRO A 119 5.26 1.45 -22.94
N THR A 120 6.18 1.87 -22.09
CA THR A 120 6.23 1.54 -20.69
C THR A 120 5.94 2.76 -19.80
N ILE A 121 5.41 2.50 -18.60
CA ILE A 121 5.12 3.52 -17.59
C ILE A 121 5.71 3.03 -16.26
N PRO A 122 6.85 3.60 -15.83
CA PRO A 122 7.40 3.33 -14.52
C PRO A 122 6.53 3.98 -13.43
N VAL A 123 6.02 3.18 -12.51
CA VAL A 123 5.14 3.60 -11.41
C VAL A 123 5.90 3.57 -10.09
N HIS A 124 5.61 4.52 -9.22
CA HIS A 124 6.07 4.51 -7.85
C HIS A 124 5.16 3.59 -7.01
N HIS A 125 5.73 2.63 -6.30
CA HIS A 125 4.98 1.64 -5.51
C HIS A 125 3.97 2.30 -4.54
N LEU A 126 4.40 3.32 -3.79
CA LEU A 126 3.51 4.01 -2.85
C LEU A 126 2.41 4.83 -3.55
N GLU A 127 2.64 5.30 -4.77
CA GLU A 127 1.58 5.92 -5.59
C GLU A 127 0.49 4.89 -5.92
N GLY A 128 0.88 3.65 -6.26
CA GLY A 128 -0.08 2.56 -6.45
C GLY A 128 -0.98 2.38 -5.23
N HIS A 129 -0.40 2.29 -4.04
CA HIS A 129 -1.17 2.21 -2.79
C HIS A 129 -2.06 3.43 -2.55
N LEU A 130 -1.56 4.64 -2.74
CA LEU A 130 -2.33 5.88 -2.53
C LEU A 130 -3.55 5.96 -3.45
N LEU A 131 -3.44 5.46 -4.67
CA LEU A 131 -4.49 5.48 -5.67
C LEU A 131 -5.39 4.24 -5.62
N SER A 132 -5.01 3.15 -4.93
CA SER A 132 -5.77 1.90 -4.88
C SER A 132 -7.23 2.06 -4.42
N PRO A 133 -7.62 2.98 -3.51
CA PRO A 133 -9.02 3.21 -3.17
C PRO A 133 -9.88 3.74 -4.33
N LEU A 134 -9.26 4.23 -5.42
CA LEU A 134 -9.98 4.58 -6.65
C LEU A 134 -10.50 3.35 -7.41
N LEU A 135 -10.06 2.13 -7.06
CA LEU A 135 -10.61 0.86 -7.56
C LEU A 135 -11.95 0.50 -6.92
N SER A 136 -12.31 1.12 -5.80
CA SER A 136 -13.55 0.78 -5.07
C SER A 136 -14.80 1.25 -5.80
N ALA A 137 -15.95 0.62 -5.50
CA ALA A 137 -17.24 0.99 -6.07
C ALA A 137 -17.67 2.44 -5.74
N THR A 138 -17.16 2.99 -4.63
CA THR A 138 -17.38 4.38 -4.22
C THR A 138 -16.04 5.06 -4.00
N PRO A 139 -15.36 5.50 -5.09
CA PRO A 139 -14.02 6.04 -4.98
C PRO A 139 -14.00 7.42 -4.32
N PRO A 140 -12.89 7.80 -3.64
CA PRO A 140 -12.67 9.17 -3.20
C PRO A 140 -12.52 10.11 -4.39
N THR A 141 -12.68 11.41 -4.14
CA THR A 141 -12.37 12.47 -5.11
C THR A 141 -11.21 13.33 -4.60
N PHE A 142 -10.37 13.82 -5.50
CA PHE A 142 -9.32 14.76 -5.13
C PHE A 142 -9.92 16.13 -4.74
N PRO A 143 -9.32 16.87 -3.77
CA PRO A 143 -8.19 16.45 -2.94
C PRO A 143 -8.61 15.68 -1.69
N PHE A 144 -7.71 14.86 -1.15
CA PHE A 144 -7.91 14.13 0.11
C PHE A 144 -6.62 14.06 0.95
N VAL A 145 -6.77 13.75 2.25
CA VAL A 145 -5.65 13.31 3.09
C VAL A 145 -5.51 11.81 2.95
N ALA A 146 -4.31 11.31 2.80
CA ALA A 146 -4.03 9.87 2.79
C ALA A 146 -3.19 9.48 4.03
N LEU A 147 -3.62 8.42 4.70
CA LEU A 147 -2.84 7.66 5.67
C LEU A 147 -2.35 6.40 4.98
N LEU A 148 -1.08 6.37 4.59
CA LEU A 148 -0.41 5.20 4.06
C LEU A 148 0.24 4.43 5.20
N VAL A 149 -0.23 3.19 5.44
CA VAL A 149 0.25 2.34 6.54
C VAL A 149 0.50 0.92 6.06
N SER A 150 1.76 0.56 5.89
CA SER A 150 2.21 -0.73 5.40
C SER A 150 3.31 -1.33 6.28
N GLY A 151 3.88 -2.46 5.87
CA GLY A 151 5.04 -3.08 6.50
C GLY A 151 6.27 -2.17 6.53
N GLY A 152 6.50 -1.39 5.46
CA GLY A 152 7.69 -0.55 5.31
C GLY A 152 7.44 0.96 5.47
N HIS A 153 6.18 1.42 5.47
CA HIS A 153 5.87 2.86 5.45
C HIS A 153 4.75 3.22 6.40
N THR A 154 4.87 4.39 7.03
CA THR A 154 3.78 5.07 7.74
C THR A 154 3.89 6.55 7.44
N GLN A 155 2.98 7.05 6.61
CA GLN A 155 3.02 8.43 6.10
C GLN A 155 1.63 9.05 6.06
N LEU A 156 1.55 10.34 6.36
CA LEU A 156 0.39 11.18 6.10
C LEU A 156 0.71 12.10 4.93
N MET A 157 -0.20 12.16 3.98
CA MET A 157 -0.03 12.93 2.76
C MET A 157 -1.26 13.76 2.43
N ARG A 158 -1.06 14.90 1.80
CA ARG A 158 -2.09 15.62 1.06
C ARG A 158 -1.97 15.26 -0.41
N VAL A 159 -3.05 14.76 -0.98
CA VAL A 159 -3.13 14.31 -2.36
C VAL A 159 -4.08 15.23 -3.10
N THR A 160 -3.55 16.04 -4.03
CA THR A 160 -4.35 17.00 -4.80
C THR A 160 -4.69 16.51 -6.20
N GLY A 161 -3.97 15.53 -6.68
CA GLY A 161 -4.15 14.90 -7.98
C GLY A 161 -3.16 13.76 -8.19
N VAL A 162 -3.25 13.10 -9.34
CA VAL A 162 -2.29 12.07 -9.74
C VAL A 162 -0.92 12.72 -9.96
N GLY A 163 0.10 12.22 -9.25
CA GLY A 163 1.45 12.81 -9.26
C GLY A 163 1.62 14.06 -8.38
N GLU A 164 0.62 14.44 -7.60
CA GLU A 164 0.63 15.64 -6.76
C GLU A 164 0.48 15.26 -5.28
N TYR A 165 1.62 14.96 -4.63
CA TYR A 165 1.69 14.45 -3.27
C TYR A 165 2.55 15.37 -2.39
N GLU A 166 1.95 15.83 -1.28
CA GLU A 166 2.62 16.63 -0.25
C GLU A 166 2.76 15.76 1.01
N LEU A 167 3.98 15.50 1.45
CA LEU A 167 4.23 14.81 2.71
C LEU A 167 3.90 15.72 3.88
N LEU A 168 2.96 15.31 4.73
CA LEU A 168 2.55 16.05 5.94
C LEU A 168 3.28 15.53 7.18
N GLY A 169 3.62 14.26 7.21
CA GLY A 169 4.36 13.61 8.29
C GLY A 169 4.62 12.14 7.98
N GLU A 170 5.65 11.58 8.57
CA GLU A 170 6.05 10.19 8.40
C GLU A 170 6.65 9.60 9.68
N THR A 171 6.86 8.29 9.69
CA THR A 171 7.56 7.66 10.80
C THR A 171 9.04 8.01 10.79
N LEU A 172 9.60 8.27 11.98
CA LEU A 172 11.02 8.57 12.18
C LEU A 172 11.84 7.30 12.43
N ASP A 173 11.17 6.16 12.64
CA ASP A 173 11.80 4.88 12.95
C ASP A 173 10.99 3.71 12.34
N ASP A 174 10.58 2.70 13.11
CA ASP A 174 9.82 1.54 12.61
C ASP A 174 8.50 2.01 11.97
N ALA A 175 8.11 1.41 10.84
CA ALA A 175 6.77 1.56 10.30
C ALA A 175 5.73 0.85 11.18
N ALA A 176 4.46 1.25 11.07
CA ALA A 176 3.39 0.65 11.87
C ALA A 176 3.28 -0.88 11.64
N GLY A 177 3.33 -1.34 10.39
CA GLY A 177 3.26 -2.77 10.09
C GLY A 177 4.48 -3.54 10.60
N GLU A 178 5.67 -2.96 10.47
CA GLU A 178 6.90 -3.51 11.05
C GLU A 178 6.81 -3.62 12.57
N ALA A 179 6.21 -2.63 13.24
CA ALA A 179 5.99 -2.66 14.69
C ALA A 179 5.00 -3.77 15.08
N PHE A 180 3.94 -4.00 14.28
CA PHE A 180 3.03 -5.14 14.45
C PHE A 180 3.75 -6.48 14.31
N ASP A 181 4.55 -6.68 13.26
CA ASP A 181 5.26 -7.94 13.02
C ASP A 181 6.31 -8.22 14.08
N LYS A 182 7.11 -7.21 14.46
CA LYS A 182 8.12 -7.33 15.51
C LYS A 182 7.50 -7.62 16.88
N SER A 183 6.37 -6.97 17.21
CA SER A 183 5.67 -7.22 18.47
C SER A 183 4.97 -8.58 18.47
N GLY A 184 4.42 -9.02 17.33
CA GLY A 184 3.91 -10.38 17.16
C GLY A 184 4.98 -11.43 17.42
N LYS A 185 6.18 -11.25 16.87
CA LYS A 185 7.32 -12.14 17.12
C LYS A 185 7.73 -12.19 18.60
N LEU A 186 7.69 -11.06 19.31
CA LEU A 186 7.96 -11.01 20.76
C LEU A 186 6.94 -11.80 21.57
N LEU A 187 5.68 -11.85 21.12
CA LEU A 187 4.61 -12.66 21.73
C LEU A 187 4.61 -14.12 21.27
N GLY A 188 5.60 -14.55 20.47
CA GLY A 188 5.73 -15.90 19.98
C GLY A 188 4.84 -16.25 18.79
N LEU A 189 4.31 -15.25 18.08
CA LEU A 189 3.52 -15.46 16.87
C LEU A 189 4.42 -15.72 15.65
N PRO A 190 3.98 -16.55 14.69
CA PRO A 190 4.72 -16.78 13.44
C PRO A 190 4.71 -15.54 12.53
N TYR A 191 5.63 -15.51 11.57
CA TYR A 191 5.69 -14.46 10.53
C TYR A 191 4.71 -14.77 9.38
N PRO A 192 4.01 -13.72 8.84
CA PRO A 192 3.90 -12.35 9.34
C PRO A 192 3.02 -12.26 10.59
N GLY A 193 3.52 -11.54 11.60
CA GLY A 193 2.87 -11.49 12.92
C GLY A 193 1.70 -10.50 13.01
N GLY A 194 1.63 -9.49 12.14
CA GLY A 194 0.72 -8.35 12.31
C GLY A 194 -0.76 -8.72 12.29
N ALA A 195 -1.20 -9.50 11.30
CA ALA A 195 -2.58 -9.96 11.22
C ALA A 195 -2.94 -10.91 12.38
N LEU A 196 -1.99 -11.77 12.79
CA LEU A 196 -2.16 -12.70 13.90
C LEU A 196 -2.24 -11.96 15.24
N LEU A 197 -1.39 -10.95 15.44
CA LEU A 197 -1.43 -10.09 16.62
C LEU A 197 -2.77 -9.35 16.69
N SER A 198 -3.25 -8.80 15.58
CA SER A 198 -4.55 -8.12 15.52
C SER A 198 -5.71 -9.06 15.87
N LYS A 199 -5.66 -10.31 15.41
CA LYS A 199 -6.64 -11.33 15.77
C LYS A 199 -6.55 -11.73 17.24
N LEU A 200 -5.34 -11.89 17.78
CA LEU A 200 -5.11 -12.21 19.19
C LEU A 200 -5.64 -11.09 20.10
N ALA A 201 -5.45 -9.82 19.71
CA ALA A 201 -5.95 -8.65 20.41
C ALA A 201 -7.47 -8.62 20.57
N GLU A 202 -8.24 -9.29 19.68
CA GLU A 202 -9.70 -9.39 19.79
C GLU A 202 -10.12 -10.15 21.06
N ALA A 203 -9.30 -11.09 21.56
CA ALA A 203 -9.55 -11.86 22.77
C ALA A 203 -9.01 -11.20 24.06
N GLY A 204 -8.22 -10.13 23.94
CA GLY A 204 -7.62 -9.45 25.07
C GLY A 204 -8.57 -8.49 25.78
N THR A 205 -8.36 -8.32 27.08
CA THR A 205 -9.13 -7.41 27.93
C THR A 205 -8.57 -5.99 27.84
N PRO A 206 -9.41 -4.97 27.55
CA PRO A 206 -8.96 -3.57 27.50
C PRO A 206 -8.47 -3.09 28.87
N GLY A 207 -7.39 -2.29 28.89
CA GLY A 207 -6.93 -1.59 30.10
C GLY A 207 -6.14 -2.44 31.09
N VAL A 208 -5.82 -3.70 30.78
CA VAL A 208 -4.97 -4.56 31.64
C VAL A 208 -3.53 -4.04 31.65
N TYR A 209 -3.01 -3.66 30.49
CA TYR A 209 -1.67 -3.06 30.35
C TYR A 209 -1.76 -1.69 29.70
N GLU A 210 -0.94 -0.76 30.19
CA GLU A 210 -0.78 0.57 29.60
C GLU A 210 0.57 0.66 28.89
N LEU A 211 0.52 0.78 27.54
CA LEU A 211 1.70 0.96 26.72
C LEU A 211 1.85 2.42 26.26
N PRO A 212 3.06 2.89 25.98
CA PRO A 212 3.27 4.27 25.56
C PRO A 212 2.62 4.57 24.19
N ARG A 213 2.27 5.85 23.96
CA ARG A 213 1.82 6.40 22.68
C ARG A 213 2.90 7.36 22.16
N PRO A 214 3.97 6.84 21.53
CA PRO A 214 5.08 7.69 21.14
C PRO A 214 4.63 8.83 20.23
N MET A 215 5.20 10.01 20.42
CA MET A 215 4.94 11.21 19.64
C MET A 215 3.49 11.68 19.54
N LEU A 216 2.55 11.10 20.30
CA LEU A 216 1.14 11.51 20.25
C LEU A 216 0.95 13.01 20.50
N HIS A 217 1.79 13.59 21.37
CA HIS A 217 1.77 14.99 21.79
C HIS A 217 2.96 15.83 21.27
N SER A 218 3.71 15.35 20.27
CA SER A 218 4.89 16.04 19.72
C SER A 218 4.60 17.38 19.03
N GLY A 219 3.33 17.67 18.75
CA GLY A 219 2.94 18.91 18.09
C GLY A 219 2.94 18.85 16.56
N ASP A 220 3.66 17.95 15.94
CA ASP A 220 3.75 17.68 14.50
C ASP A 220 2.84 16.50 14.03
N LEU A 221 3.06 16.00 12.81
CA LEU A 221 2.37 14.86 12.23
C LEU A 221 3.27 13.62 12.06
N SER A 222 4.50 13.67 12.60
CA SER A 222 5.44 12.54 12.54
C SER A 222 5.03 11.43 13.51
N PHE A 223 5.45 10.21 13.19
CA PHE A 223 5.18 9.00 13.98
C PHE A 223 6.50 8.43 14.55
N SER A 224 6.37 7.58 15.55
CA SER A 224 7.43 6.69 16.05
C SER A 224 6.80 5.48 16.69
N PHE A 225 7.34 4.30 16.42
CA PHE A 225 6.83 3.03 16.97
C PHE A 225 7.91 2.17 17.61
N SER A 226 9.20 2.51 17.48
CA SER A 226 10.30 1.76 18.10
C SER A 226 10.21 1.73 19.63
N GLY A 227 9.77 2.84 20.23
CA GLY A 227 9.54 2.92 21.67
C GLY A 227 8.39 2.03 22.14
N LEU A 228 7.33 1.91 21.35
CA LEU A 228 6.21 1.00 21.64
C LEU A 228 6.65 -0.47 21.58
N LYS A 229 7.41 -0.86 20.56
CA LYS A 229 8.01 -2.21 20.47
C LYS A 229 8.91 -2.51 21.69
N THR A 230 9.72 -1.56 22.12
CA THR A 230 10.59 -1.71 23.30
C THR A 230 9.76 -1.91 24.57
N ALA A 231 8.64 -1.21 24.71
CA ALA A 231 7.73 -1.41 25.84
C ALA A 231 7.10 -2.81 25.84
N VAL A 232 6.71 -3.34 24.66
CA VAL A 232 6.25 -4.75 24.55
C VAL A 232 7.36 -5.72 24.96
N LEU A 233 8.60 -5.49 24.51
CA LEU A 233 9.73 -6.35 24.90
C LEU A 233 9.93 -6.36 26.43
N THR A 234 9.84 -5.21 27.08
CA THR A 234 9.93 -5.09 28.53
C THR A 234 8.81 -5.87 29.21
N LEU A 235 7.56 -5.65 28.76
CA LEU A 235 6.39 -6.35 29.29
C LEU A 235 6.52 -7.88 29.16
N VAL A 236 6.99 -8.39 28.01
CA VAL A 236 7.23 -9.82 27.77
C VAL A 236 8.33 -10.35 28.71
N ARG A 237 9.40 -9.59 28.97
CA ARG A 237 10.47 -10.01 29.89
C ARG A 237 10.01 -10.07 31.36
N GLU A 238 9.15 -9.14 31.77
CA GLU A 238 8.57 -9.11 33.10
C GLU A 238 7.62 -10.29 33.37
N HIS A 239 7.07 -10.88 32.29
CA HIS A 239 6.15 -12.03 32.35
C HIS A 239 6.76 -13.30 31.72
N ALA A 240 8.10 -13.42 31.67
CA ALA A 240 8.76 -14.52 30.97
C ALA A 240 8.33 -15.90 31.51
N ASP A 241 8.07 -15.99 32.82
CA ASP A 241 7.66 -17.23 33.49
C ASP A 241 6.14 -17.48 33.42
N ASP A 242 5.34 -16.52 32.89
CA ASP A 242 3.88 -16.59 32.79
C ASP A 242 3.36 -16.14 31.42
N MET A 243 3.92 -16.70 30.37
CA MET A 243 3.53 -16.42 28.96
C MET A 243 2.25 -17.16 28.58
N THR A 244 1.18 -16.99 29.38
CA THR A 244 -0.14 -17.58 29.11
C THR A 244 -0.81 -16.97 27.88
N ASP A 245 -1.78 -17.67 27.31
CA ASP A 245 -2.56 -17.14 26.17
C ASP A 245 -3.33 -15.89 26.56
N THR A 246 -3.81 -15.79 27.82
CA THR A 246 -4.46 -14.58 28.36
C THR A 246 -3.48 -13.41 28.38
N PHE A 247 -2.27 -13.59 28.92
CA PHE A 247 -1.23 -12.56 28.90
C PHE A 247 -0.94 -12.07 27.48
N LYS A 248 -0.74 -13.01 26.55
CA LYS A 248 -0.47 -12.66 25.14
C LYS A 248 -1.61 -11.87 24.51
N ALA A 249 -2.85 -12.24 24.77
CA ALA A 249 -4.02 -11.55 24.26
C ALA A 249 -4.14 -10.13 24.82
N ASP A 250 -3.96 -9.96 26.13
CA ASP A 250 -4.02 -8.66 26.82
C ASP A 250 -2.87 -7.73 26.37
N ALA A 251 -1.67 -8.26 26.22
CA ALA A 251 -0.52 -7.51 25.69
C ALA A 251 -0.73 -7.10 24.22
N ALA A 252 -1.25 -8.01 23.39
CA ALA A 252 -1.61 -7.71 22.00
C ALA A 252 -2.71 -6.64 21.90
N ARG A 253 -3.70 -6.68 22.79
CA ARG A 253 -4.76 -5.69 22.90
C ARG A 253 -4.21 -4.30 23.25
N ALA A 254 -3.38 -4.21 24.27
CA ALA A 254 -2.75 -2.96 24.69
C ALA A 254 -1.87 -2.37 23.60
N PHE A 255 -1.10 -3.20 22.88
CA PHE A 255 -0.30 -2.78 21.74
C PHE A 255 -1.16 -2.21 20.61
N GLN A 256 -2.21 -2.95 20.21
CA GLN A 256 -3.08 -2.53 19.12
C GLN A 256 -3.82 -1.23 19.47
N GLU A 257 -4.30 -1.08 20.69
CA GLU A 257 -4.93 0.16 21.15
C GLU A 257 -3.97 1.35 21.07
N ALA A 258 -2.72 1.16 21.49
CA ALA A 258 -1.71 2.22 21.47
C ALA A 258 -1.40 2.70 20.04
N ILE A 259 -1.15 1.77 19.12
CA ILE A 259 -0.79 2.11 17.73
C ILE A 259 -1.98 2.71 16.98
N VAL A 260 -3.18 2.15 17.15
CA VAL A 260 -4.41 2.67 16.51
C VAL A 260 -4.73 4.07 17.01
N GLU A 261 -4.60 4.33 18.32
CA GLU A 261 -4.82 5.67 18.87
C GLU A 261 -3.89 6.72 18.25
N VAL A 262 -2.59 6.40 18.10
CA VAL A 262 -1.60 7.31 17.47
C VAL A 262 -1.97 7.56 16.00
N LEU A 263 -2.25 6.51 15.22
CA LEU A 263 -2.62 6.62 13.82
C LEU A 263 -3.89 7.47 13.63
N VAL A 264 -4.93 7.21 14.42
CA VAL A 264 -6.20 7.94 14.33
C VAL A 264 -6.02 9.42 14.71
N LYS A 265 -5.39 9.72 15.86
CA LYS A 265 -5.25 11.10 16.33
C LYS A 265 -4.38 11.95 15.40
N LYS A 266 -3.30 11.39 14.84
CA LYS A 266 -2.45 12.08 13.85
C LYS A 266 -3.21 12.32 12.53
N SER A 267 -4.00 11.34 12.06
CA SER A 267 -4.86 11.50 10.89
C SER A 267 -5.90 12.61 11.07
N LEU A 268 -6.58 12.63 12.21
CA LEU A 268 -7.54 13.69 12.54
C LEU A 268 -6.88 15.07 12.63
N LYS A 269 -5.65 15.13 13.13
CA LYS A 269 -4.86 16.37 13.15
C LYS A 269 -4.53 16.83 11.74
N ALA A 270 -4.09 15.94 10.84
CA ALA A 270 -3.83 16.23 9.44
C ALA A 270 -5.09 16.74 8.73
N MET A 271 -6.23 16.08 8.94
CA MET A 271 -7.54 16.52 8.43
C MET A 271 -7.89 17.95 8.89
N LYS A 272 -7.64 18.26 10.17
CA LYS A 272 -7.87 19.59 10.71
C LYS A 272 -6.93 20.63 10.10
N GLN A 273 -5.64 20.32 9.93
CA GLN A 273 -4.65 21.23 9.38
C GLN A 273 -4.90 21.54 7.91
N THR A 274 -5.29 20.55 7.13
CA THR A 274 -5.57 20.71 5.69
C THR A 274 -6.97 21.26 5.40
N GLY A 275 -7.91 21.14 6.34
CA GLY A 275 -9.32 21.50 6.14
C GLY A 275 -10.08 20.53 5.23
N LEU A 276 -9.45 19.45 4.76
CA LEU A 276 -10.05 18.47 3.86
C LEU A 276 -11.08 17.59 4.58
N LYS A 277 -12.01 17.02 3.82
CA LYS A 277 -13.14 16.23 4.33
C LYS A 277 -13.12 14.76 3.90
N GLN A 278 -12.08 14.33 3.21
CA GLN A 278 -11.89 12.96 2.78
C GLN A 278 -10.57 12.43 3.33
N LEU A 279 -10.61 11.29 3.99
CA LEU A 279 -9.44 10.54 4.45
C LEU A 279 -9.38 9.22 3.67
N VAL A 280 -8.29 8.97 3.02
CA VAL A 280 -7.97 7.69 2.39
C VAL A 280 -7.04 6.92 3.33
N VAL A 281 -7.30 5.63 3.55
CA VAL A 281 -6.41 4.75 4.31
C VAL A 281 -5.96 3.62 3.40
N ALA A 282 -4.67 3.54 3.13
CA ALA A 282 -4.08 2.59 2.20
C ALA A 282 -2.91 1.81 2.83
N GLY A 283 -2.58 0.65 2.25
CA GLY A 283 -1.56 -0.27 2.74
C GLY A 283 -2.11 -1.34 3.69
N GLY A 284 -1.34 -2.39 3.93
CA GLY A 284 -1.77 -3.61 4.62
C GLY A 284 -2.32 -3.40 6.04
N VAL A 285 -1.76 -2.45 6.82
CA VAL A 285 -2.29 -2.10 8.15
C VAL A 285 -3.67 -1.45 8.06
N GLY A 286 -4.01 -0.84 6.90
CA GLY A 286 -5.35 -0.32 6.61
C GLY A 286 -6.45 -1.38 6.64
N ALA A 287 -6.13 -2.68 6.62
CA ALA A 287 -7.06 -3.78 6.81
C ALA A 287 -7.41 -4.04 8.29
N ASN A 288 -6.70 -3.41 9.26
CA ASN A 288 -6.93 -3.62 10.68
C ASN A 288 -8.35 -3.17 11.08
N LYS A 289 -9.13 -4.09 11.65
CA LYS A 289 -10.54 -3.87 12.00
C LYS A 289 -10.73 -2.75 13.02
N GLN A 290 -9.87 -2.69 14.06
CA GLN A 290 -9.97 -1.66 15.09
C GLN A 290 -9.66 -0.27 14.55
N LEU A 291 -8.64 -0.16 13.65
CA LEU A 291 -8.31 1.09 12.97
C LEU A 291 -9.51 1.59 12.15
N ARG A 292 -10.10 0.71 11.31
CA ARG A 292 -11.28 1.05 10.51
C ARG A 292 -12.45 1.47 11.38
N ALA A 293 -12.82 0.66 12.36
CA ALA A 293 -13.94 0.97 13.26
C ALA A 293 -13.76 2.32 13.97
N THR A 294 -12.55 2.59 14.49
CA THR A 294 -12.27 3.85 15.19
C THR A 294 -12.31 5.05 14.25
N LEU A 295 -11.77 4.93 13.02
CA LEU A 295 -11.84 6.00 12.03
C LEU A 295 -13.25 6.25 11.54
N ASP A 296 -14.07 5.21 11.35
CA ASP A 296 -15.47 5.33 10.93
C ASP A 296 -16.32 6.01 12.01
N ASP A 297 -16.06 5.71 13.29
CA ASP A 297 -16.72 6.39 14.43
C ASP A 297 -16.34 7.88 14.47
N GLU A 298 -15.07 8.20 14.33
CA GLU A 298 -14.59 9.58 14.26
C GLU A 298 -15.13 10.32 13.02
N ALA A 299 -15.23 9.64 11.89
CA ALA A 299 -15.80 10.20 10.67
C ALA A 299 -17.25 10.61 10.84
N ARG A 300 -18.07 9.74 11.45
CA ARG A 300 -19.46 10.07 11.78
C ARG A 300 -19.54 11.26 12.75
N ARG A 301 -18.70 11.26 13.77
CA ARG A 301 -18.69 12.30 14.81
C ARG A 301 -18.25 13.67 14.30
N LYS A 302 -17.27 13.69 13.40
CA LYS A 302 -16.64 14.93 12.89
C LYS A 302 -17.08 15.31 11.47
N ARG A 303 -17.98 14.54 10.85
CA ARG A 303 -18.56 14.78 9.53
C ARG A 303 -17.52 14.88 8.41
N PHE A 304 -16.73 13.82 8.27
CA PHE A 304 -15.85 13.60 7.11
C PHE A 304 -16.07 12.18 6.57
N SER A 305 -15.53 11.86 5.39
CA SER A 305 -15.61 10.53 4.80
C SER A 305 -14.28 9.80 4.90
N VAL A 306 -14.32 8.50 5.16
CA VAL A 306 -13.13 7.64 5.10
C VAL A 306 -13.29 6.64 3.95
N TYR A 307 -12.22 6.44 3.22
CA TYR A 307 -12.17 5.52 2.07
C TYR A 307 -11.05 4.50 2.29
N TYR A 308 -11.36 3.25 2.01
CA TYR A 308 -10.46 2.13 2.10
C TYR A 308 -10.45 1.39 0.76
N PRO A 309 -9.32 0.82 0.34
CA PRO A 309 -9.37 -0.18 -0.72
C PRO A 309 -10.13 -1.40 -0.23
N GLU A 310 -10.65 -2.18 -1.16
CA GLU A 310 -11.16 -3.52 -0.83
C GLU A 310 -10.03 -4.37 -0.25
N LEU A 311 -10.37 -5.36 0.59
CA LEU A 311 -9.37 -6.10 1.38
C LEU A 311 -8.30 -6.75 0.50
N GLU A 312 -8.66 -7.23 -0.67
CA GLU A 312 -7.75 -7.83 -1.65
C GLU A 312 -6.75 -6.83 -2.26
N PHE A 313 -7.04 -5.52 -2.23
CA PHE A 313 -6.16 -4.45 -2.73
C PHE A 313 -5.44 -3.69 -1.62
N CYS A 314 -5.53 -4.14 -0.37
CA CYS A 314 -4.80 -3.52 0.75
C CYS A 314 -3.29 -3.83 0.71
N THR A 315 -2.91 -5.02 0.24
CA THR A 315 -1.52 -5.46 0.09
C THR A 315 -1.02 -5.21 -1.33
N ASP A 316 0.27 -5.49 -1.57
CA ASP A 316 0.91 -5.32 -2.88
C ASP A 316 0.17 -6.14 -3.95
N ASN A 317 -0.16 -5.51 -5.07
CA ASN A 317 -0.92 -6.15 -6.15
C ASN A 317 -0.71 -5.46 -7.51
N GLY A 318 -1.00 -6.18 -8.60
CA GLY A 318 -0.87 -5.65 -9.96
C GLY A 318 -1.92 -4.59 -10.32
N ALA A 319 -3.12 -4.64 -9.70
CA ALA A 319 -4.22 -3.74 -10.03
C ALA A 319 -3.90 -2.28 -9.67
N MET A 320 -3.26 -2.03 -8.52
CA MET A 320 -2.85 -0.70 -8.11
C MET A 320 -1.83 -0.08 -9.08
N ILE A 321 -0.97 -0.91 -9.69
CA ILE A 321 0.04 -0.47 -10.65
C ILE A 321 -0.57 -0.22 -12.03
N ALA A 322 -1.48 -1.09 -12.48
CA ALA A 322 -2.23 -0.90 -13.73
C ALA A 322 -3.06 0.38 -13.68
N LEU A 323 -3.80 0.61 -12.58
CA LEU A 323 -4.56 1.83 -12.34
C LEU A 323 -3.66 3.06 -12.34
N ALA A 324 -2.59 3.07 -11.54
CA ALA A 324 -1.68 4.21 -11.44
C ALA A 324 -1.06 4.54 -12.81
N GLY A 325 -0.64 3.53 -13.58
CA GLY A 325 -0.13 3.71 -14.94
C GLY A 325 -1.18 4.31 -15.87
N CYS A 326 -2.43 3.83 -15.81
CA CYS A 326 -3.54 4.37 -16.60
C CYS A 326 -3.82 5.84 -16.25
N LEU A 327 -3.94 6.17 -14.98
CA LEU A 327 -4.17 7.53 -14.50
C LEU A 327 -3.03 8.48 -14.87
N ARG A 328 -1.79 8.02 -14.80
CA ARG A 328 -0.62 8.76 -15.24
C ARG A 328 -0.70 9.13 -16.72
N LEU A 329 -1.09 8.20 -17.59
CA LEU A 329 -1.31 8.46 -19.01
C LEU A 329 -2.44 9.48 -19.24
N GLN A 330 -3.52 9.37 -18.48
CA GLN A 330 -4.66 10.29 -18.60
C GLN A 330 -4.31 11.74 -18.24
N VAL A 331 -3.41 11.94 -17.26
CA VAL A 331 -2.91 13.30 -16.93
C VAL A 331 -1.74 13.76 -17.81
N GLY A 332 -1.39 12.99 -18.84
CA GLY A 332 -0.37 13.37 -19.81
C GLY A 332 1.07 13.12 -19.36
N ALA A 333 1.28 12.27 -18.35
CA ALA A 333 2.63 11.87 -17.97
C ALA A 333 3.31 11.15 -19.14
N PRO A 334 4.62 11.36 -19.38
CA PRO A 334 5.29 10.80 -20.53
C PRO A 334 5.41 9.28 -20.42
N ALA A 335 4.84 8.58 -21.40
CA ALA A 335 5.14 7.18 -21.62
C ALA A 335 6.53 7.05 -22.24
N LYS A 336 7.27 6.03 -21.82
CA LYS A 336 8.66 5.81 -22.27
C LYS A 336 8.70 4.73 -23.33
N ALA A 337 9.54 4.92 -24.36
CA ALA A 337 9.85 3.83 -25.27
C ALA A 337 10.55 2.70 -24.50
N ALA A 338 10.09 1.46 -24.71
CA ALA A 338 10.65 0.28 -24.06
C ALA A 338 12.11 0.03 -24.48
N GLY A 339 12.89 -0.64 -23.63
CA GLY A 339 14.24 -1.13 -23.93
C GLY A 339 15.35 -0.65 -23.00
N SER A 340 15.09 0.33 -22.11
CA SER A 340 16.06 0.71 -21.10
C SER A 340 15.38 1.13 -19.82
N PHE A 341 15.89 0.71 -18.66
CA PHE A 341 15.33 1.05 -17.36
C PHE A 341 16.41 1.19 -16.28
N ALA A 342 16.03 1.84 -15.19
CA ALA A 342 16.79 1.84 -13.95
C ALA A 342 15.80 1.62 -12.80
N ILE A 343 16.11 0.70 -11.88
CA ILE A 343 15.35 0.53 -10.65
C ILE A 343 15.70 1.63 -9.65
N GLN A 344 14.77 1.94 -8.76
CA GLN A 344 14.95 2.89 -7.66
C GLN A 344 14.56 2.25 -6.32
N PRO A 345 15.40 1.39 -5.73
CA PRO A 345 15.09 0.68 -4.48
C PRO A 345 14.76 1.63 -3.30
N ARG A 346 15.35 2.81 -3.32
CA ARG A 346 15.05 3.93 -2.42
C ARG A 346 14.59 5.10 -3.27
N TRP A 347 13.30 5.35 -3.26
CA TRP A 347 12.68 6.41 -4.04
C TRP A 347 11.67 7.16 -3.17
N PRO A 348 12.01 8.36 -2.67
CA PRO A 348 11.05 9.18 -1.94
C PRO A 348 9.90 9.61 -2.88
N LEU A 349 8.67 9.54 -2.40
CA LEU A 349 7.51 9.94 -3.20
C LEU A 349 7.55 11.44 -3.57
N SER A 350 8.21 12.26 -2.76
CA SER A 350 8.45 13.69 -3.02
C SER A 350 9.33 13.96 -4.26
N GLU A 351 10.09 12.95 -4.71
CA GLU A 351 10.91 13.02 -5.92
C GLU A 351 10.18 12.50 -7.18
N LEU A 352 8.91 12.18 -7.04
CA LEU A 352 8.09 11.75 -8.17
C LEU A 352 7.85 12.95 -9.09
N LEU A 353 8.54 12.97 -10.22
CA LEU A 353 8.38 14.03 -11.23
C LEU A 353 6.98 13.94 -11.87
N ARG A 354 6.40 15.09 -12.09
CA ARG A 354 5.11 15.28 -12.77
C ARG A 354 5.15 14.85 -14.23
#